data_cba29ed3e07d81b2624a69e6d68e0d9b
#
_entry.id   cba29ed3e07d81b2624a69e6d68e0d9b
#
_cell.length_a   1.000
_cell.length_b   1.000
_cell.length_c   1.000
_cell.angle_alpha   90.00
_cell.angle_beta   90.00
_cell.angle_gamma   90.00
#
_symmetry.space_group_name_H-M   'P 1'
#
loop_
_entity.id
_entity.type
_entity.pdbx_description
1 polymer ?
#
loop_
_entity_poly.entity_id
_entity_poly.type
_entity_poly.pdbx_seq_one_letter_code
_entity_poly.pdbx_strand_id
1 'polypeptide(L)'
;YTLLDRRIEDNQKVLSDLRANDNSSYRPVLDLPLIPESMAEGGSGGVDKYSGLTGFDYSDLMISTDSKLEDLKTQTNIQYNSFNELSGKARTWKEMWDHLPYFRPVDMVQRVGDGFHYRDKHPVLGIGRWHFGQDFPCPIGTKVYATGGGKVIFAGNEGDGYGNKVIIDHGYGYRTIYGHLS
;
A
#
# COMPACT_ATOMS: atom_id res chain seq x y z
N TYR A 1 36.09 -27.21 -3.67
CA TYR A 1 35.41 -26.67 -2.48
C TYR A 1 35.61 -25.13 -2.37
N THR A 2 36.84 -24.60 -2.48
CA THR A 2 37.12 -23.16 -2.42
C THR A 2 36.29 -22.32 -3.43
N LEU A 3 36.03 -22.88 -4.62
CA LEU A 3 35.17 -22.22 -5.61
C LEU A 3 33.70 -22.21 -5.18
N LEU A 4 33.22 -23.26 -4.53
CA LEU A 4 31.85 -23.38 -4.04
C LEU A 4 31.62 -22.42 -2.86
N ASP A 5 32.53 -22.38 -1.90
CA ASP A 5 32.48 -21.43 -0.78
C ASP A 5 32.39 -19.98 -1.26
N ARG A 6 33.24 -19.59 -2.22
CA ARG A 6 33.20 -18.25 -2.80
C ARG A 6 31.83 -17.94 -3.44
N ARG A 7 31.25 -18.88 -4.18
CA ARG A 7 29.93 -18.71 -4.78
C ARG A 7 28.80 -18.57 -3.73
N ILE A 8 28.92 -19.28 -2.62
CA ILE A 8 27.97 -19.16 -1.51
C ILE A 8 28.09 -17.75 -0.89
N GLU A 9 29.29 -17.29 -0.62
CA GLU A 9 29.56 -15.97 -0.06
C GLU A 9 29.09 -14.84 -0.99
N ASP A 10 29.32 -14.96 -2.29
CA ASP A 10 28.81 -13.99 -3.29
C ASP A 10 27.26 -13.94 -3.27
N ASN A 11 26.59 -15.09 -3.19
CA ASN A 11 25.12 -15.13 -3.12
C ASN A 11 24.58 -14.60 -1.78
N GLN A 12 25.26 -14.88 -0.66
CA GLN A 12 24.90 -14.31 0.64
C GLN A 12 24.99 -12.77 0.63
N LYS A 13 26.02 -12.24 -0.02
CA LYS A 13 26.16 -10.79 -0.21
C LYS A 13 25.01 -10.21 -1.02
N VAL A 14 24.65 -10.83 -2.14
CA VAL A 14 23.50 -10.39 -2.96
C VAL A 14 22.22 -10.41 -2.15
N LEU A 15 21.97 -11.43 -1.34
CA LEU A 15 20.79 -11.50 -0.46
C LEU A 15 20.81 -10.41 0.62
N SER A 16 21.99 -10.12 1.18
CA SER A 16 22.14 -9.02 2.15
C SER A 16 21.80 -7.66 1.51
N ASP A 17 22.31 -7.40 0.30
CA ASP A 17 22.02 -6.18 -0.45
C ASP A 17 20.52 -6.06 -0.80
N LEU A 18 19.88 -7.16 -1.22
CA LEU A 18 18.44 -7.22 -1.49
C LEU A 18 17.63 -6.89 -0.23
N ARG A 19 18.01 -7.43 0.93
CA ARG A 19 17.35 -7.16 2.21
C ARG A 19 17.54 -5.72 2.66
N ALA A 20 18.73 -5.16 2.48
CA ALA A 20 19.00 -3.76 2.78
C ALA A 20 18.12 -2.84 1.95
N ASN A 21 17.95 -3.11 0.66
CA ASN A 21 17.04 -2.39 -0.23
C ASN A 21 15.56 -2.57 0.17
N ASP A 22 15.17 -3.77 0.55
CA ASP A 22 13.82 -4.07 1.03
C ASP A 22 13.49 -3.21 2.27
N ASN A 23 14.35 -3.27 3.29
CA ASN A 23 14.14 -2.54 4.53
C ASN A 23 14.30 -1.01 4.41
N SER A 24 15.15 -0.52 3.52
CA SER A 24 15.41 0.92 3.39
C SER A 24 14.48 1.63 2.41
N SER A 25 13.92 0.92 1.44
CA SER A 25 13.18 1.52 0.34
C SER A 25 11.75 1.01 0.22
N TYR A 26 11.56 -0.29 0.07
CA TYR A 26 10.24 -0.83 -0.29
C TYR A 26 9.28 -0.91 0.91
N ARG A 27 9.73 -1.47 2.03
CA ARG A 27 8.89 -1.63 3.22
C ARG A 27 8.40 -0.32 3.81
N PRO A 28 9.25 0.72 3.99
CA PRO A 28 8.79 2.02 4.47
C PRO A 28 7.74 2.68 3.55
N VAL A 29 7.94 2.59 2.23
CA VAL A 29 6.99 3.17 1.26
C VAL A 29 5.62 2.50 1.33
N LEU A 30 5.57 1.20 1.59
CA LEU A 30 4.34 0.42 1.67
C LEU A 30 3.77 0.30 3.10
N ASP A 31 4.35 1.03 4.06
CA ASP A 31 3.96 0.96 5.47
C ASP A 31 3.98 -0.47 6.02
N LEU A 32 5.07 -1.19 5.73
CA LEU A 32 5.34 -2.54 6.23
C LEU A 32 6.43 -2.50 7.29
N PRO A 33 6.34 -3.36 8.33
CA PRO A 33 7.38 -3.46 9.34
C PRO A 33 8.69 -3.96 8.71
N LEU A 34 9.84 -3.45 9.21
CA LEU A 34 11.15 -3.91 8.78
C LEU A 34 11.35 -5.39 9.14
N ILE A 35 12.13 -6.11 8.34
CA ILE A 35 12.58 -7.48 8.65
C ILE A 35 13.70 -7.36 9.69
N PRO A 36 13.51 -7.89 10.92
CA PRO A 36 14.56 -7.86 11.95
C PRO A 36 15.79 -8.68 11.52
N GLU A 37 16.98 -8.25 11.92
CA GLU A 37 18.22 -8.99 11.66
C GLU A 37 18.16 -10.41 12.25
N SER A 38 17.60 -10.57 13.43
CA SER A 38 17.43 -11.89 14.07
C SER A 38 16.57 -12.89 13.26
N MET A 39 15.61 -12.39 12.48
CA MET A 39 14.87 -13.22 11.53
C MET A 39 15.68 -13.50 10.27
N ALA A 40 16.55 -12.56 9.91
CA ALA A 40 17.33 -12.60 8.70
C ALA A 40 18.49 -13.61 8.76
N GLU A 41 19.02 -13.87 9.95
CA GLU A 41 20.15 -14.78 10.14
C GLU A 41 19.74 -16.27 10.15
N GLY A 42 18.45 -16.58 10.28
CA GLY A 42 17.94 -17.95 10.30
C GLY A 42 18.48 -18.74 11.49
N GLY A 43 17.66 -19.13 12.44
CA GLY A 43 18.11 -19.97 13.56
C GLY A 43 18.48 -21.36 13.09
N SER A 44 19.72 -21.81 13.31
CA SER A 44 20.13 -23.19 13.15
C SER A 44 19.44 -24.02 14.22
N GLY A 45 18.43 -24.80 13.87
CA GLY A 45 17.76 -25.72 14.78
C GLY A 45 18.75 -26.79 15.28
N GLY A 46 18.87 -26.96 16.59
CA GLY A 46 19.86 -27.79 17.28
C GLY A 46 19.63 -29.31 17.20
N VAL A 47 19.56 -29.85 16.02
CA VAL A 47 19.65 -31.33 15.78
C VAL A 47 21.05 -31.63 15.26
N ASP A 48 21.72 -32.61 15.82
CA ASP A 48 23.00 -33.10 15.30
C ASP A 48 22.82 -33.76 13.93
N LYS A 49 22.73 -32.91 12.91
CA LYS A 49 22.45 -33.22 11.53
C LYS A 49 23.65 -33.88 10.84
N TYR A 50 24.83 -33.77 11.44
CA TYR A 50 26.11 -34.11 10.81
C TYR A 50 26.84 -35.29 11.43
N SER A 51 26.22 -36.03 12.38
CA SER A 51 26.83 -37.19 13.04
C SER A 51 27.29 -38.26 12.06
N GLY A 52 26.64 -38.39 10.90
CA GLY A 52 27.04 -39.35 9.84
C GLY A 52 28.19 -38.85 8.94
N LEU A 53 28.64 -37.61 9.07
CA LEU A 53 29.72 -37.02 8.28
C LEU A 53 31.04 -36.93 9.08
N THR A 54 31.03 -37.23 10.36
CA THR A 54 32.21 -37.19 11.23
C THR A 54 33.15 -38.38 10.95
N GLY A 55 34.45 -38.14 10.92
CA GLY A 55 35.48 -39.18 10.79
C GLY A 55 36.02 -39.39 9.37
N PHE A 56 35.63 -38.57 8.40
CA PHE A 56 36.22 -38.56 7.05
C PHE A 56 37.26 -37.42 6.90
N ASP A 57 38.19 -37.55 5.98
CA ASP A 57 39.31 -36.61 5.80
C ASP A 57 38.90 -35.17 5.51
N TYR A 58 37.66 -34.91 5.07
CA TYR A 58 37.14 -33.58 4.75
C TYR A 58 35.83 -33.27 5.45
N SER A 59 35.54 -33.92 6.58
CA SER A 59 34.29 -33.76 7.33
C SER A 59 34.00 -32.32 7.67
N ASP A 60 34.94 -31.58 8.22
CA ASP A 60 34.77 -30.20 8.64
C ASP A 60 34.40 -29.27 7.46
N LEU A 61 35.06 -29.50 6.32
CA LEU A 61 34.75 -28.71 5.11
C LEU A 61 33.39 -29.03 4.54
N MET A 62 32.97 -30.29 4.54
CA MET A 62 31.66 -30.74 4.08
C MET A 62 30.55 -30.16 5.00
N ILE A 63 30.72 -30.24 6.31
CA ILE A 63 29.80 -29.73 7.32
C ILE A 63 29.66 -28.20 7.18
N SER A 64 30.79 -27.52 7.09
CA SER A 64 30.81 -26.05 6.93
C SER A 64 30.09 -25.61 5.64
N THR A 65 30.34 -26.27 4.53
CA THR A 65 29.73 -25.96 3.23
C THR A 65 28.21 -26.24 3.25
N ASP A 66 27.77 -27.37 3.82
CA ASP A 66 26.35 -27.70 3.93
C ASP A 66 25.60 -26.71 4.86
N SER A 67 26.22 -26.34 6.00
CA SER A 67 25.67 -25.34 6.90
C SER A 67 25.46 -24.00 6.18
N LYS A 68 26.45 -23.49 5.45
CA LYS A 68 26.36 -22.29 4.65
C LYS A 68 25.25 -22.35 3.59
N LEU A 69 25.05 -23.52 2.95
CA LEU A 69 23.99 -23.74 1.98
C LEU A 69 22.59 -23.70 2.63
N GLU A 70 22.42 -24.30 3.80
CA GLU A 70 21.15 -24.25 4.54
C GLU A 70 20.83 -22.82 5.00
N ASP A 71 21.83 -22.07 5.46
CA ASP A 71 21.68 -20.65 5.81
C ASP A 71 21.25 -19.84 4.58
N LEU A 72 21.91 -20.03 3.44
CA LEU A 72 21.58 -19.38 2.18
C LEU A 72 20.16 -19.71 1.75
N LYS A 73 19.74 -20.97 1.85
CA LYS A 73 18.37 -21.41 1.55
C LYS A 73 17.34 -20.74 2.48
N THR A 74 17.63 -20.68 3.77
CA THR A 74 16.76 -20.04 4.76
C THR A 74 16.61 -18.54 4.45
N GLN A 75 17.71 -17.84 4.21
CA GLN A 75 17.72 -16.42 3.84
C GLN A 75 16.97 -16.16 2.53
N THR A 76 17.13 -17.04 1.54
CA THR A 76 16.39 -16.96 0.27
C THR A 76 14.90 -17.11 0.48
N ASN A 77 14.45 -18.03 1.32
CA ASN A 77 13.03 -18.21 1.64
C ASN A 77 12.44 -16.98 2.36
N ILE A 78 13.19 -16.40 3.29
CA ILE A 78 12.79 -15.17 3.98
C ILE A 78 12.60 -14.04 2.96
N GLN A 79 13.56 -13.83 2.07
CA GLN A 79 13.49 -12.79 1.04
C GLN A 79 12.36 -13.03 0.04
N TYR A 80 12.14 -14.29 -0.36
CA TYR A 80 11.01 -14.66 -1.22
C TYR A 80 9.66 -14.33 -0.59
N ASN A 81 9.49 -14.66 0.70
CA ASN A 81 8.26 -14.33 1.43
C ASN A 81 8.06 -12.81 1.56
N SER A 82 9.14 -12.06 1.80
CA SER A 82 9.10 -10.60 1.83
C SER A 82 8.63 -10.03 0.49
N PHE A 83 9.16 -10.48 -0.62
CA PHE A 83 8.73 -10.01 -1.94
C PHE A 83 7.27 -10.37 -2.26
N ASN A 84 6.78 -11.51 -1.80
CA ASN A 84 5.35 -11.84 -1.92
C ASN A 84 4.47 -10.88 -1.10
N GLU A 85 4.90 -10.54 0.11
CA GLU A 85 4.21 -9.56 0.96
C GLU A 85 4.20 -8.16 0.31
N LEU A 86 5.35 -7.67 -0.17
CA LEU A 86 5.47 -6.42 -0.91
C LEU A 86 4.54 -6.39 -2.14
N SER A 87 4.56 -7.46 -2.92
CA SER A 87 3.75 -7.56 -4.14
C SER A 87 2.25 -7.53 -3.82
N GLY A 88 1.83 -8.23 -2.76
CA GLY A 88 0.44 -8.21 -2.27
C GLY A 88 0.03 -6.82 -1.83
N LYS A 89 0.86 -6.16 -1.02
CA LYS A 89 0.59 -4.81 -0.50
C LYS A 89 0.56 -3.78 -1.62
N ALA A 90 1.50 -3.83 -2.56
CA ALA A 90 1.55 -2.92 -3.71
C ALA A 90 0.31 -3.04 -4.60
N ARG A 91 -0.22 -4.26 -4.79
CA ARG A 91 -1.47 -4.49 -5.53
C ARG A 91 -2.66 -3.85 -4.83
N THR A 92 -2.79 -4.06 -3.52
CA THR A 92 -3.86 -3.45 -2.71
C THR A 92 -3.78 -1.92 -2.73
N TRP A 93 -2.57 -1.35 -2.68
CA TRP A 93 -2.35 0.09 -2.81
C TRP A 93 -2.80 0.63 -4.16
N LYS A 94 -2.45 -0.05 -5.25
CA LYS A 94 -2.90 0.34 -6.58
C LYS A 94 -4.43 0.36 -6.68
N GLU A 95 -5.09 -0.69 -6.19
CA GLU A 95 -6.55 -0.75 -6.15
C GLU A 95 -7.15 0.40 -5.31
N MET A 96 -6.56 0.70 -4.16
CA MET A 96 -6.99 1.82 -3.32
C MET A 96 -6.86 3.16 -4.07
N TRP A 97 -5.72 3.40 -4.75
CA TRP A 97 -5.50 4.64 -5.50
C TRP A 97 -6.54 4.85 -6.61
N ASP A 98 -6.95 3.81 -7.31
CA ASP A 98 -7.97 3.87 -8.36
C ASP A 98 -9.35 4.28 -7.78
N HIS A 99 -9.57 4.11 -6.46
CA HIS A 99 -10.81 4.42 -5.75
C HIS A 99 -10.76 5.73 -4.96
N LEU A 100 -9.58 6.28 -4.69
CA LEU A 100 -9.49 7.56 -3.96
C LEU A 100 -10.16 8.71 -4.72
N PRO A 101 -10.99 9.53 -4.05
CA PRO A 101 -11.69 10.65 -4.68
C PRO A 101 -10.78 11.88 -4.83
N TYR A 102 -9.80 11.86 -5.73
CA TYR A 102 -8.82 12.94 -5.93
C TYR A 102 -8.99 13.73 -7.23
N PHE A 103 -9.83 13.28 -8.15
CA PHE A 103 -10.14 14.02 -9.37
C PHE A 103 -11.11 15.17 -9.09
N ARG A 104 -11.10 16.19 -9.96
CA ARG A 104 -12.13 17.24 -9.94
C ARG A 104 -13.44 16.68 -10.49
N PRO A 105 -14.59 17.03 -9.88
CA PRO A 105 -15.89 16.56 -10.35
C PRO A 105 -16.38 17.26 -11.62
N VAL A 106 -15.76 18.37 -12.02
CA VAL A 106 -16.12 19.14 -13.23
C VAL A 106 -14.87 19.63 -13.96
N ASP A 107 -14.87 19.52 -15.31
CA ASP A 107 -13.70 19.82 -16.13
C ASP A 107 -13.44 21.34 -16.28
N MET A 108 -14.50 22.13 -16.39
CA MET A 108 -14.40 23.55 -16.71
C MET A 108 -14.91 24.40 -15.56
N VAL A 109 -14.07 24.63 -14.57
CA VAL A 109 -14.35 25.59 -13.51
C VAL A 109 -13.43 26.80 -13.69
N GLN A 110 -13.97 27.91 -14.12
CA GLN A 110 -13.23 29.19 -14.16
C GLN A 110 -12.89 29.67 -12.75
N ARG A 111 -13.67 29.25 -11.77
CA ARG A 111 -13.53 29.64 -10.36
C ARG A 111 -14.00 28.50 -9.46
N VAL A 112 -13.15 28.11 -8.51
CA VAL A 112 -13.57 27.29 -7.38
C VAL A 112 -14.39 28.20 -6.47
N GLY A 113 -15.57 27.75 -6.09
CA GLY A 113 -16.47 28.48 -5.20
C GLY A 113 -16.09 28.33 -3.73
N ASP A 114 -17.07 28.41 -2.88
CA ASP A 114 -16.90 28.37 -1.43
C ASP A 114 -16.51 26.99 -0.93
N GLY A 115 -15.62 26.92 0.05
CA GLY A 115 -15.07 25.68 0.62
C GLY A 115 -15.66 25.30 1.97
N PHE A 116 -15.02 24.36 2.63
CA PHE A 116 -15.40 23.90 3.97
C PHE A 116 -15.10 24.97 5.03
N HIS A 117 -16.14 25.65 5.52
CA HIS A 117 -16.03 26.61 6.61
C HIS A 117 -17.40 26.93 7.22
N TYR A 118 -17.41 27.71 8.32
CA TYR A 118 -18.63 28.26 8.88
C TYR A 118 -19.02 29.51 8.09
N ARG A 119 -20.23 29.53 7.53
CA ARG A 119 -20.85 30.72 6.88
C ARG A 119 -21.65 31.51 7.91
N ASP A 120 -21.27 32.73 8.18
CA ASP A 120 -22.03 33.62 9.11
C ASP A 120 -23.47 33.86 8.60
N LYS A 121 -23.65 33.83 7.30
CA LYS A 121 -24.96 33.98 6.65
C LYS A 121 -25.10 33.01 5.47
N HIS A 122 -25.95 31.99 5.63
CA HIS A 122 -26.29 31.10 4.53
C HIS A 122 -27.01 31.84 3.40
N PRO A 123 -26.63 31.68 2.11
CA PRO A 123 -27.17 32.43 1.00
C PRO A 123 -28.71 32.41 0.87
N VAL A 124 -29.31 31.25 1.22
CA VAL A 124 -30.76 31.03 1.11
C VAL A 124 -31.47 31.19 2.45
N LEU A 125 -30.91 30.66 3.53
CA LEU A 125 -31.56 30.61 4.85
C LEU A 125 -31.32 31.88 5.70
N GLY A 126 -30.31 32.66 5.37
CA GLY A 126 -29.99 33.92 6.09
C GLY A 126 -29.43 33.74 7.51
N ILE A 127 -29.19 32.51 7.95
CA ILE A 127 -28.65 32.15 9.28
C ILE A 127 -27.22 31.58 9.16
N GLY A 128 -26.47 31.64 10.26
CA GLY A 128 -25.15 31.02 10.34
C GLY A 128 -25.21 29.50 10.23
N ARG A 129 -24.38 28.92 9.38
CA ARG A 129 -24.32 27.46 9.16
C ARG A 129 -22.97 27.03 8.66
N TRP A 130 -22.56 25.80 9.05
CA TRP A 130 -21.42 25.13 8.47
C TRP A 130 -21.64 24.71 7.01
N HIS A 131 -20.67 24.98 6.16
CA HIS A 131 -20.58 24.45 4.81
C HIS A 131 -19.63 23.26 4.80
N PHE A 132 -20.17 22.05 4.59
CA PHE A 132 -19.43 20.79 4.68
C PHE A 132 -18.91 20.29 3.32
N GLY A 133 -18.78 21.18 2.34
CA GLY A 133 -18.38 20.80 1.00
C GLY A 133 -17.52 21.84 0.31
N GLN A 134 -17.25 21.57 -0.96
CA GLN A 134 -16.61 22.47 -1.90
C GLN A 134 -17.60 22.81 -3.01
N ASP A 135 -17.89 24.06 -3.20
CA ASP A 135 -18.77 24.53 -4.28
C ASP A 135 -17.98 24.61 -5.61
N PHE A 136 -18.60 24.13 -6.68
CA PHE A 136 -18.12 24.22 -8.06
C PHE A 136 -19.21 24.92 -8.90
N PRO A 137 -19.25 26.25 -8.93
CA PRO A 137 -20.25 26.97 -9.70
C PRO A 137 -20.05 26.74 -11.19
N CYS A 138 -21.06 26.18 -11.85
CA CYS A 138 -21.06 25.89 -13.26
C CYS A 138 -22.47 26.02 -13.87
N PRO A 139 -22.59 26.25 -15.20
CA PRO A 139 -23.88 26.31 -15.88
C PRO A 139 -24.68 25.01 -15.74
N ILE A 140 -26.02 25.13 -15.76
CA ILE A 140 -26.89 23.95 -15.82
C ILE A 140 -26.56 23.13 -17.06
N GLY A 141 -26.50 21.80 -16.90
CA GLY A 141 -26.13 20.88 -17.97
C GLY A 141 -24.61 20.57 -18.05
N THR A 142 -23.81 21.21 -17.18
CA THR A 142 -22.39 20.84 -17.06
C THR A 142 -22.27 19.40 -16.52
N LYS A 143 -21.44 18.60 -17.18
CA LYS A 143 -21.19 17.21 -16.76
C LYS A 143 -20.47 17.19 -15.43
N VAL A 144 -20.96 16.32 -14.53
CA VAL A 144 -20.35 16.03 -13.23
C VAL A 144 -19.83 14.60 -13.24
N TYR A 145 -18.56 14.45 -12.90
CA TYR A 145 -17.87 13.16 -12.91
C TYR A 145 -17.61 12.66 -11.49
N ALA A 146 -17.59 11.34 -11.32
CA ALA A 146 -17.09 10.73 -10.11
C ALA A 146 -15.61 11.10 -9.91
N THR A 147 -15.25 11.46 -8.68
CA THR A 147 -13.88 11.88 -8.34
C THR A 147 -12.91 10.71 -8.12
N GLY A 148 -13.42 9.48 -8.13
CA GLY A 148 -12.68 8.23 -8.04
C GLY A 148 -13.58 7.04 -8.39
N GLY A 149 -12.99 5.85 -8.51
CA GLY A 149 -13.74 4.60 -8.67
C GLY A 149 -14.65 4.32 -7.46
N GLY A 150 -15.78 3.65 -7.65
CA GLY A 150 -16.68 3.34 -6.54
C GLY A 150 -18.04 2.84 -6.99
N LYS A 151 -18.91 2.61 -6.01
CA LYS A 151 -20.27 2.14 -6.22
C LYS A 151 -21.25 3.25 -5.84
N VAL A 152 -22.19 3.59 -6.74
CA VAL A 152 -23.32 4.46 -6.41
C VAL A 152 -24.20 3.76 -5.39
N ILE A 153 -24.35 4.36 -4.21
CA ILE A 153 -25.19 3.84 -3.13
C ILE A 153 -26.50 4.63 -2.99
N PHE A 154 -26.57 5.81 -3.56
CA PHE A 154 -27.79 6.60 -3.62
C PHE A 154 -27.80 7.52 -4.83
N ALA A 155 -28.97 7.70 -5.45
CA ALA A 155 -29.23 8.71 -6.48
C ALA A 155 -30.69 9.17 -6.35
N GLY A 156 -30.90 10.46 -6.08
CA GLY A 156 -32.25 11.03 -5.89
C GLY A 156 -32.26 12.28 -5.03
N ASN A 157 -33.43 12.60 -4.46
CA ASN A 157 -33.65 13.74 -3.58
C ASN A 157 -34.34 13.28 -2.28
N GLU A 158 -33.73 13.50 -1.14
CA GLU A 158 -34.28 13.14 0.19
C GLU A 158 -34.82 14.35 0.95
N GLY A 159 -34.74 15.55 0.40
CA GLY A 159 -35.18 16.77 1.10
C GLY A 159 -34.25 17.27 2.20
N ASP A 160 -33.03 16.78 2.24
CA ASP A 160 -31.99 17.08 3.26
C ASP A 160 -31.17 18.34 2.97
N GLY A 161 -31.57 19.09 1.94
CA GLY A 161 -30.92 20.34 1.53
C GLY A 161 -29.89 20.19 0.42
N TYR A 162 -29.52 18.96 0.01
CA TYR A 162 -28.62 18.74 -1.13
C TYR A 162 -29.34 18.71 -2.48
N GLY A 163 -30.67 18.79 -2.51
CA GLY A 163 -31.46 18.68 -3.75
C GLY A 163 -31.29 17.30 -4.39
N ASN A 164 -31.28 17.26 -5.73
CA ASN A 164 -30.89 16.03 -6.41
C ASN A 164 -29.41 15.74 -6.13
N LYS A 165 -29.13 14.55 -5.64
CA LYS A 165 -27.76 14.15 -5.27
C LYS A 165 -27.44 12.73 -5.69
N VAL A 166 -26.16 12.47 -5.86
CA VAL A 166 -25.57 11.15 -6.00
C VAL A 166 -24.58 10.92 -4.87
N ILE A 167 -24.62 9.74 -4.24
CA ILE A 167 -23.65 9.32 -3.24
C ILE A 167 -22.90 8.11 -3.77
N ILE A 168 -21.57 8.19 -3.74
CA ILE A 168 -20.66 7.12 -4.16
C ILE A 168 -19.89 6.63 -2.95
N ASP A 169 -19.89 5.33 -2.72
CA ASP A 169 -19.00 4.65 -1.79
C ASP A 169 -17.77 4.15 -2.58
N HIS A 170 -16.61 4.70 -2.25
CA HIS A 170 -15.34 4.38 -2.89
C HIS A 170 -14.63 3.19 -2.23
N GLY A 171 -15.20 2.65 -1.14
CA GLY A 171 -14.48 1.73 -0.27
C GLY A 171 -13.43 2.46 0.57
N TYR A 172 -12.62 1.72 1.28
CA TYR A 172 -11.49 2.23 2.10
C TYR A 172 -11.88 3.35 3.09
N GLY A 173 -13.15 3.48 3.44
CA GLY A 173 -13.67 4.53 4.33
C GLY A 173 -14.04 5.85 3.65
N TYR A 174 -13.93 5.95 2.33
CA TYR A 174 -14.23 7.17 1.58
C TYR A 174 -15.61 7.12 0.94
N ARG A 175 -16.36 8.25 1.08
CA ARG A 175 -17.63 8.49 0.38
C ARG A 175 -17.65 9.92 -0.16
N THR A 176 -18.26 10.10 -1.31
CA THR A 176 -18.51 11.43 -1.89
C THR A 176 -19.98 11.66 -2.12
N ILE A 177 -20.39 12.93 -1.98
CA ILE A 177 -21.75 13.41 -2.24
C ILE A 177 -21.66 14.50 -3.29
N TYR A 178 -22.39 14.33 -4.37
CA TYR A 178 -22.55 15.31 -5.44
C TYR A 178 -23.97 15.86 -5.34
N GLY A 179 -24.10 17.07 -4.83
CA GLY A 179 -25.38 17.71 -4.58
C GLY A 179 -25.76 18.76 -5.62
N HIS A 180 -27.01 19.24 -5.52
CA HIS A 180 -27.58 20.29 -6.38
C HIS A 180 -27.54 19.97 -7.87
N LEU A 181 -27.69 18.68 -8.21
CA LEU A 181 -27.74 18.22 -9.59
C LEU A 181 -29.07 18.57 -10.27
N SER A 182 -29.03 18.77 -11.61
CA SER A 182 -30.22 19.03 -12.43
C SER A 182 -31.00 17.79 -12.78
#